data_19911e393bbca7350df7dbc61f4084a4
#
_entry.id   19911e393bbca7350df7dbc61f4084a4
#
_cell.length_a   1.000
_cell.length_b   1.000
_cell.length_c   1.000
_cell.angle_alpha   90.00
_cell.angle_beta   90.00
_cell.angle_gamma   90.00
#
_symmetry.space_group_name_H-M   'P 1'
#
loop_
_entity.id
_entity.type
_entity.pdbx_description
1 polymer ?
#
loop_
_entity_poly.entity_id
_entity_poly.type
_entity_poly.pdbx_seq_one_letter_code
_entity_poly.pdbx_strand_id
1 'polypeptide(L)'
;MPIKRGEIYLFIGFGAEKFSPKMLSKKDRRKLKKYPNLANQNSFKLSRYLKFRAKKRGKICLSHKENIAVLAISKEKVGVDVEELKERNFDGVIKFCFSKKESEIYASAKDKMQKFYEIYTAKEAVIKAKNLAFSNLANVKFDEMERRYLIINNLFIICLAFKHCKDIIVKFL
;
A
#
# COMPACT_ATOMS: atom_id res chain seq x y z
N MET A 1 20.16 -11.57 -4.25
CA MET A 1 19.60 -12.32 -5.39
C MET A 1 18.68 -11.39 -6.18
N PRO A 2 18.68 -11.45 -7.52
CA PRO A 2 17.72 -10.72 -8.34
C PRO A 2 16.30 -11.25 -8.13
N ILE A 3 15.29 -10.40 -8.34
CA ILE A 3 13.88 -10.80 -8.31
C ILE A 3 13.60 -11.64 -9.54
N LYS A 4 12.97 -12.80 -9.38
CA LYS A 4 12.53 -13.63 -10.50
C LYS A 4 11.18 -13.13 -11.05
N ARG A 5 10.84 -13.51 -12.27
CA ARG A 5 9.52 -13.21 -12.84
C ARG A 5 8.44 -13.97 -12.06
N GLY A 6 7.36 -13.26 -11.71
CA GLY A 6 6.29 -13.80 -10.87
C GLY A 6 6.53 -13.68 -9.35
N GLU A 7 7.71 -13.22 -8.89
CA GLU A 7 7.94 -12.95 -7.48
C GLU A 7 7.56 -11.50 -7.12
N ILE A 8 6.93 -11.35 -5.96
CA ILE A 8 6.71 -10.07 -5.30
C ILE A 8 7.40 -10.11 -3.94
N TYR A 9 8.29 -9.15 -3.68
CA TYR A 9 8.85 -8.92 -2.36
C TYR A 9 8.03 -7.84 -1.67
N LEU A 10 7.44 -8.19 -0.52
CA LEU A 10 6.72 -7.27 0.35
C LEU A 10 7.56 -7.02 1.60
N PHE A 11 8.02 -5.79 1.75
CA PHE A 11 8.72 -5.34 2.95
C PHE A 11 7.74 -4.55 3.81
N ILE A 12 7.69 -4.89 5.11
CA ILE A 12 6.84 -4.26 6.11
C ILE A 12 7.75 -3.71 7.19
N GLY A 13 7.56 -2.45 7.56
CA GLY A 13 8.29 -1.81 8.63
C GLY A 13 7.39 -1.02 9.55
N PHE A 14 7.81 -0.94 10.81
CA PHE A 14 7.13 -0.20 11.86
C PHE A 14 8.11 0.79 12.52
N GLY A 15 7.57 1.94 12.93
CA GLY A 15 8.37 2.98 13.55
C GLY A 15 9.37 3.66 12.61
N ALA A 16 9.87 4.81 13.00
CA ALA A 16 10.81 5.60 12.19
C ALA A 16 12.18 5.76 12.87
N GLU A 17 12.41 5.09 13.97
CA GLU A 17 13.58 5.24 14.84
C GLU A 17 14.88 4.82 14.13
N LYS A 18 14.78 3.84 13.23
CA LYS A 18 15.92 3.32 12.45
C LYS A 18 16.31 4.20 11.27
N PHE A 19 15.57 5.26 10.98
CA PHE A 19 15.86 6.16 9.88
C PHE A 19 17.09 7.01 10.16
N SER A 20 17.91 7.20 9.11
CA SER A 20 19.04 8.15 9.11
C SER A 20 19.02 8.97 7.82
N PRO A 21 19.38 10.26 7.82
CA PRO A 21 19.50 11.09 6.61
C PRO A 21 20.44 10.52 5.54
N LYS A 22 21.40 9.67 5.94
CA LYS A 22 22.29 8.94 5.00
C LYS A 22 21.54 7.99 4.07
N MET A 23 20.33 7.55 4.46
CA MET A 23 19.45 6.67 3.68
C MET A 23 18.70 7.37 2.55
N LEU A 24 18.74 8.70 2.50
CA LEU A 24 18.06 9.49 1.49
C LEU A 24 18.76 9.41 0.13
N SER A 25 17.99 9.09 -0.92
CA SER A 25 18.45 9.20 -2.29
C SER A 25 18.63 10.66 -2.72
N LYS A 26 19.35 10.90 -3.83
CA LYS A 26 19.44 12.25 -4.43
C LYS A 26 18.05 12.85 -4.71
N LYS A 27 17.08 12.03 -5.16
CA LYS A 27 15.71 12.45 -5.42
C LYS A 27 14.99 12.85 -4.12
N ASP A 28 15.15 12.08 -3.04
CA ASP A 28 14.54 12.38 -1.75
C ASP A 28 15.10 13.68 -1.15
N ARG A 29 16.40 13.91 -1.26
CA ARG A 29 17.04 15.18 -0.82
C ARG A 29 16.51 16.39 -1.59
N ARG A 30 16.32 16.26 -2.93
CA ARG A 30 15.69 17.32 -3.72
C ARG A 30 14.24 17.57 -3.29
N LYS A 31 13.49 16.49 -2.99
CA LYS A 31 12.11 16.60 -2.49
C LYS A 31 12.06 17.32 -1.13
N LEU A 32 12.98 17.02 -0.22
CA LEU A 32 13.08 17.70 1.08
C LEU A 32 13.43 19.18 0.95
N LYS A 33 14.29 19.56 -0.01
CA LYS A 33 14.55 20.99 -0.29
C LYS A 33 13.28 21.74 -0.68
N LYS A 34 12.38 21.09 -1.48
CA LYS A 34 11.12 21.68 -1.91
C LYS A 34 10.04 21.66 -0.82
N TYR A 35 10.06 20.63 0.02
CA TYR A 35 9.04 20.37 1.06
C TYR A 35 9.72 19.98 2.38
N PRO A 36 10.28 20.96 3.14
CA PRO A 36 11.07 20.68 4.35
C PRO A 36 10.29 19.92 5.43
N ASN A 37 8.99 20.20 5.57
CA ASN A 37 8.13 19.58 6.58
C ASN A 37 8.05 18.05 6.47
N LEU A 38 8.37 17.47 5.31
CA LEU A 38 8.43 16.00 5.15
C LEU A 38 9.50 15.38 6.05
N ALA A 39 10.56 16.11 6.39
CA ALA A 39 11.61 15.62 7.28
C ALA A 39 11.09 15.25 8.69
N ASN A 40 9.97 15.83 9.10
CA ASN A 40 9.37 15.60 10.43
C ASN A 40 8.32 14.47 10.39
N GLN A 41 7.91 14.01 9.20
CA GLN A 41 6.89 12.98 9.06
C GLN A 41 7.47 11.58 9.24
N ASN A 42 6.99 10.83 10.24
CA ASN A 42 7.40 9.45 10.48
C ASN A 42 7.13 8.55 9.27
N SER A 43 6.01 8.69 8.59
CA SER A 43 5.68 7.96 7.37
C SER A 43 6.70 8.18 6.24
N PHE A 44 7.18 9.43 6.08
CA PHE A 44 8.26 9.72 5.13
C PHE A 44 9.55 9.00 5.53
N LYS A 45 10.01 9.16 6.78
CA LYS A 45 11.22 8.53 7.31
C LYS A 45 11.20 7.01 7.13
N LEU A 46 10.12 6.37 7.59
CA LEU A 46 9.95 4.92 7.53
C LEU A 46 9.96 4.40 6.08
N SER A 47 9.27 5.10 5.18
CA SER A 47 9.26 4.71 3.77
C SER A 47 10.65 4.81 3.11
N ARG A 48 11.52 5.73 3.54
CA ARG A 48 12.91 5.83 3.06
C ARG A 48 13.80 4.77 3.67
N TYR A 49 13.59 4.46 4.93
CA TYR A 49 14.24 3.32 5.57
C TYR A 49 13.96 2.01 4.81
N LEU A 50 12.68 1.70 4.52
CA LEU A 50 12.31 0.51 3.76
C LEU A 50 12.99 0.46 2.39
N LYS A 51 12.96 1.55 1.63
CA LYS A 51 13.63 1.63 0.32
C LYS A 51 15.14 1.37 0.42
N PHE A 52 15.78 1.91 1.44
CA PHE A 52 17.22 1.71 1.67
C PHE A 52 17.53 0.25 2.03
N ARG A 53 16.72 -0.36 2.90
CA ARG A 53 16.92 -1.73 3.39
C ARG A 53 16.58 -2.81 2.36
N ALA A 54 15.60 -2.56 1.52
CA ALA A 54 15.11 -3.54 0.56
C ALA A 54 16.19 -4.02 -0.42
N LYS A 55 17.14 -3.16 -0.82
CA LYS A 55 18.28 -3.48 -1.71
C LYS A 55 17.90 -4.33 -2.93
N LYS A 56 16.66 -4.24 -3.41
CA LYS A 56 16.14 -4.98 -4.55
C LYS A 56 15.91 -4.04 -5.72
N ARG A 57 16.10 -4.54 -6.94
CA ARG A 57 15.83 -3.80 -8.17
C ARG A 57 14.54 -4.31 -8.79
N GLY A 58 13.63 -3.41 -9.12
CA GLY A 58 12.33 -3.74 -9.73
C GLY A 58 11.41 -2.52 -9.77
N LYS A 59 10.19 -2.74 -10.21
CA LYS A 59 9.10 -1.77 -10.07
C LYS A 59 8.69 -1.71 -8.61
N ILE A 60 8.54 -0.52 -8.09
CA ILE A 60 8.33 -0.25 -6.67
C ILE A 60 6.96 0.38 -6.50
N CYS A 61 6.17 -0.17 -5.57
CA CYS A 61 4.99 0.48 -5.03
C CYS A 61 5.13 0.61 -3.51
N LEU A 62 4.71 1.74 -2.96
CA LEU A 62 4.84 2.04 -1.53
C LEU A 62 3.55 2.63 -1.01
N SER A 63 3.12 2.14 0.15
CA SER A 63 2.06 2.74 0.96
C SER A 63 2.50 2.88 2.40
N HIS A 64 1.85 3.76 3.13
CA HIS A 64 2.09 3.97 4.56
C HIS A 64 0.83 4.50 5.24
N LYS A 65 0.65 4.09 6.48
CA LYS A 65 -0.41 4.56 7.37
C LYS A 65 0.15 4.63 8.79
N GLU A 66 -0.07 5.76 9.48
CA GLU A 66 0.43 5.95 10.84
C GLU A 66 1.90 5.50 10.99
N ASN A 67 2.15 4.50 11.83
CA ASN A 67 3.48 3.97 12.13
C ASN A 67 3.88 2.74 11.31
N ILE A 68 3.12 2.41 10.26
CA ILE A 68 3.45 1.31 9.34
C ILE A 68 3.75 1.84 7.95
N ALA A 69 4.73 1.26 7.29
CA ALA A 69 4.92 1.42 5.86
C ALA A 69 5.13 0.06 5.19
N VAL A 70 4.67 -0.05 3.97
CA VAL A 70 4.79 -1.26 3.15
C VAL A 70 5.40 -0.91 1.81
N LEU A 71 6.31 -1.74 1.35
CA LEU A 71 7.02 -1.58 0.09
C LEU A 71 6.94 -2.87 -0.70
N ALA A 72 6.21 -2.86 -1.81
CA ALA A 72 6.18 -3.97 -2.76
C ALA A 72 7.18 -3.73 -3.88
N ILE A 73 7.95 -4.77 -4.22
CA ILE A 73 8.91 -4.75 -5.33
C ILE A 73 8.71 -6.00 -6.20
N SER A 74 8.54 -5.80 -7.51
CA SER A 74 8.40 -6.88 -8.49
C SER A 74 9.05 -6.50 -9.81
N LYS A 75 9.26 -7.46 -10.71
CA LYS A 75 9.60 -7.18 -12.11
C LYS A 75 8.40 -6.65 -12.89
N GLU A 76 7.20 -7.03 -12.48
CA GLU A 76 5.94 -6.63 -13.12
C GLU A 76 5.25 -5.49 -12.36
N LYS A 77 4.17 -4.94 -12.92
CA LYS A 77 3.38 -3.92 -12.24
C LYS A 77 2.75 -4.54 -10.99
N VAL A 78 2.94 -3.88 -9.86
CA VAL A 78 2.38 -4.24 -8.56
C VAL A 78 1.88 -2.98 -7.88
N GLY A 79 0.74 -3.06 -7.24
CA GLY A 79 0.22 -2.06 -6.33
C GLY A 79 0.20 -2.59 -4.91
N VAL A 80 0.40 -1.73 -3.95
CA VAL A 80 0.22 -2.05 -2.53
C VAL A 80 -0.46 -0.90 -1.82
N ASP A 81 -1.39 -1.25 -0.96
CA ASP A 81 -1.99 -0.31 -0.04
C ASP A 81 -2.04 -0.88 1.37
N VAL A 82 -2.02 0.00 2.39
CA VAL A 82 -2.15 -0.35 3.80
C VAL A 82 -3.05 0.65 4.50
N GLU A 83 -4.00 0.13 5.28
CA GLU A 83 -4.90 0.92 6.12
C GLU A 83 -4.96 0.36 7.53
N GLU A 84 -5.23 1.23 8.49
CA GLU A 84 -5.54 0.87 9.87
C GLU A 84 -7.02 0.45 9.96
N LEU A 85 -7.27 -0.73 10.53
CA LEU A 85 -8.62 -1.22 10.82
C LEU A 85 -9.19 -0.44 12.01
N LYS A 86 -10.04 0.53 11.72
CA LYS A 86 -10.63 1.42 12.73
C LYS A 86 -12.08 1.71 12.37
N GLU A 87 -12.95 1.55 13.35
CA GLU A 87 -14.35 1.94 13.25
C GLU A 87 -14.48 3.44 12.99
N ARG A 88 -15.26 3.79 11.98
CA ARG A 88 -15.62 5.15 11.64
C ARG A 88 -16.87 5.16 10.75
N ASN A 89 -17.42 6.33 10.50
CA ASN A 89 -18.47 6.45 9.49
C ASN A 89 -17.85 6.29 8.09
N PHE A 90 -18.27 5.26 7.38
CA PHE A 90 -17.81 4.94 6.02
C PHE A 90 -18.73 5.49 4.90
N ASP A 91 -19.93 5.98 5.23
CA ASP A 91 -20.98 6.30 4.25
C ASP A 91 -20.51 7.27 3.17
N GLY A 92 -19.80 8.33 3.55
CA GLY A 92 -19.27 9.30 2.61
C GLY A 92 -18.29 8.70 1.62
N VAL A 93 -17.40 7.81 2.10
CA VAL A 93 -16.40 7.14 1.26
C VAL A 93 -17.07 6.10 0.36
N ILE A 94 -18.01 5.32 0.89
CA ILE A 94 -18.77 4.33 0.12
C ILE A 94 -19.52 5.03 -1.02
N LYS A 95 -20.26 6.10 -0.71
CA LYS A 95 -21.01 6.88 -1.71
C LYS A 95 -20.09 7.44 -2.81
N PHE A 96 -18.87 7.84 -2.44
CA PHE A 96 -17.91 8.44 -3.38
C PHE A 96 -17.23 7.40 -4.27
N CYS A 97 -16.81 6.25 -3.72
CA CYS A 97 -15.88 5.38 -4.43
C CYS A 97 -16.34 3.93 -4.64
N PHE A 98 -17.44 3.48 -4.01
CA PHE A 98 -17.94 2.12 -4.25
C PHE A 98 -18.95 2.11 -5.40
N SER A 99 -18.81 1.12 -6.28
CA SER A 99 -19.85 0.80 -7.27
C SER A 99 -21.08 0.20 -6.58
N LYS A 100 -22.22 0.12 -7.28
CA LYS A 100 -23.43 -0.54 -6.77
C LYS A 100 -23.14 -1.96 -6.27
N LYS A 101 -22.43 -2.77 -7.06
CA LYS A 101 -22.02 -4.15 -6.69
C LYS A 101 -21.16 -4.17 -5.43
N GLU A 102 -20.19 -3.26 -5.31
CA GLU A 102 -19.32 -3.17 -4.13
C GLU A 102 -20.11 -2.76 -2.88
N SER A 103 -21.06 -1.85 -3.03
CA SER A 103 -21.98 -1.45 -1.94
C SER A 103 -22.88 -2.61 -1.49
N GLU A 104 -23.37 -3.43 -2.42
CA GLU A 104 -24.16 -4.63 -2.11
C GLU A 104 -23.30 -5.68 -1.37
N ILE A 105 -22.07 -5.92 -1.81
CA ILE A 105 -21.10 -6.80 -1.13
C ILE A 105 -20.81 -6.29 0.28
N TYR A 106 -20.57 -4.99 0.45
CA TYR A 106 -20.39 -4.37 1.75
C TYR A 106 -21.64 -4.55 2.63
N ALA A 107 -22.83 -4.26 2.08
CA ALA A 107 -24.09 -4.34 2.82
C ALA A 107 -24.43 -5.77 3.29
N SER A 108 -24.03 -6.80 2.58
CA SER A 108 -24.24 -8.21 2.95
C SER A 108 -23.19 -8.78 3.90
N ALA A 109 -22.07 -8.10 4.12
CA ALA A 109 -20.98 -8.62 4.92
C ALA A 109 -21.33 -8.66 6.42
N LYS A 110 -20.88 -9.70 7.13
CA LYS A 110 -21.00 -9.83 8.59
C LYS A 110 -20.12 -8.80 9.31
N ASP A 111 -18.87 -8.70 8.90
CA ASP A 111 -17.91 -7.71 9.40
C ASP A 111 -17.84 -6.56 8.39
N LYS A 112 -18.57 -5.48 8.71
CA LYS A 112 -18.65 -4.28 7.87
C LYS A 112 -17.31 -3.55 7.79
N MET A 113 -16.64 -3.41 8.92
CA MET A 113 -15.37 -2.70 8.99
C MET A 113 -14.32 -3.41 8.13
N GLN A 114 -14.11 -4.72 8.35
CA GLN A 114 -13.15 -5.47 7.56
C GLN A 114 -13.50 -5.42 6.07
N LYS A 115 -14.78 -5.62 5.70
CA LYS A 115 -15.21 -5.61 4.30
C LYS A 115 -15.01 -4.26 3.63
N PHE A 116 -15.28 -3.17 4.33
CA PHE A 116 -14.98 -1.83 3.84
C PHE A 116 -13.49 -1.70 3.48
N TYR A 117 -12.61 -2.06 4.41
CA TYR A 117 -11.17 -1.94 4.18
C TYR A 117 -10.66 -2.90 3.11
N GLU A 118 -11.20 -4.12 3.00
CA GLU A 118 -10.87 -5.04 1.89
C GLU A 118 -11.14 -4.40 0.52
N ILE A 119 -12.33 -3.80 0.34
CA ILE A 119 -12.70 -3.15 -0.92
C ILE A 119 -11.85 -1.89 -1.15
N TYR A 120 -11.74 -1.04 -0.15
CA TYR A 120 -11.07 0.25 -0.25
C TYR A 120 -9.57 0.10 -0.56
N THR A 121 -8.85 -0.72 0.24
CA THR A 121 -7.41 -0.96 0.01
C THR A 121 -7.14 -1.65 -1.32
N ALA A 122 -8.04 -2.55 -1.77
CA ALA A 122 -7.89 -3.16 -3.08
C ALA A 122 -8.01 -2.15 -4.21
N LYS A 123 -8.98 -1.24 -4.15
CA LYS A 123 -9.13 -0.17 -5.17
C LYS A 123 -7.91 0.75 -5.18
N GLU A 124 -7.39 1.15 -4.01
CA GLU A 124 -6.16 1.94 -3.93
C GLU A 124 -4.93 1.18 -4.47
N ALA A 125 -4.81 -0.10 -4.15
CA ALA A 125 -3.72 -0.92 -4.71
C ALA A 125 -3.82 -1.03 -6.24
N VAL A 126 -5.03 -1.20 -6.80
CA VAL A 126 -5.26 -1.22 -8.26
C VAL A 126 -4.86 0.11 -8.89
N ILE A 127 -5.28 1.25 -8.33
CA ILE A 127 -4.89 2.59 -8.79
C ILE A 127 -3.36 2.71 -8.84
N LYS A 128 -2.69 2.31 -7.77
CA LYS A 128 -1.22 2.37 -7.69
C LYS A 128 -0.55 1.43 -8.69
N ALA A 129 -1.07 0.21 -8.89
CA ALA A 129 -0.57 -0.74 -9.89
C ALA A 129 -0.69 -0.20 -11.33
N LYS A 130 -1.79 0.49 -11.62
CA LYS A 130 -2.07 1.09 -12.93
C LYS A 130 -1.46 2.48 -13.12
N ASN A 131 -0.89 3.06 -12.06
CA ASN A 131 -0.36 4.44 -12.03
C ASN A 131 -1.45 5.48 -12.41
N LEU A 132 -2.66 5.29 -11.88
CA LEU A 132 -3.78 6.20 -12.04
C LEU A 132 -3.79 7.25 -10.91
N ALA A 133 -4.47 8.37 -11.15
CA ALA A 133 -4.71 9.38 -10.12
C ALA A 133 -5.81 8.91 -9.14
N PHE A 134 -5.79 9.44 -7.92
CA PHE A 134 -6.78 9.13 -6.87
C PHE A 134 -8.24 9.42 -7.31
N SER A 135 -8.44 10.42 -8.16
CA SER A 135 -9.75 10.72 -8.76
C SER A 135 -10.38 9.56 -9.55
N ASN A 136 -9.58 8.55 -9.91
CA ASN A 136 -10.07 7.33 -10.57
C ASN A 136 -10.61 6.27 -9.60
N LEU A 137 -10.61 6.53 -8.29
CA LEU A 137 -11.00 5.55 -7.28
C LEU A 137 -12.44 5.04 -7.50
N ALA A 138 -13.36 5.91 -7.91
CA ALA A 138 -14.74 5.51 -8.24
C ALA A 138 -14.83 4.62 -9.50
N ASN A 139 -13.89 4.75 -10.43
CA ASN A 139 -13.94 4.10 -11.74
C ASN A 139 -13.26 2.72 -11.77
N VAL A 140 -12.36 2.43 -10.84
CA VAL A 140 -11.71 1.12 -10.75
C VAL A 140 -12.55 0.16 -9.89
N LYS A 141 -12.53 -1.12 -10.25
CA LYS A 141 -13.18 -2.17 -9.44
C LYS A 141 -12.15 -2.81 -8.51
N PHE A 142 -12.57 -3.20 -7.31
CA PHE A 142 -11.68 -3.83 -6.34
C PHE A 142 -11.21 -5.22 -6.80
N ASP A 143 -11.96 -5.89 -7.69
CA ASP A 143 -11.67 -7.21 -8.24
C ASP A 143 -11.06 -7.18 -9.66
N GLU A 144 -10.60 -6.02 -10.11
CA GLU A 144 -10.07 -5.81 -11.46
C GLU A 144 -8.68 -6.44 -11.70
N MET A 145 -7.97 -6.72 -10.62
CA MET A 145 -6.68 -7.40 -10.63
C MET A 145 -6.68 -8.56 -9.62
N GLU A 146 -5.78 -9.53 -9.82
CA GLU A 146 -5.48 -10.49 -8.77
C GLU A 146 -4.99 -9.75 -7.52
N ARG A 147 -5.36 -10.26 -6.34
CA ARG A 147 -5.02 -9.60 -5.07
C ARG A 147 -4.75 -10.59 -3.96
N ARG A 148 -3.98 -10.15 -2.99
CA ARG A 148 -3.75 -10.84 -1.72
C ARG A 148 -3.85 -9.84 -0.58
N TYR A 149 -4.47 -10.29 0.49
CA TYR A 149 -4.59 -9.53 1.73
C TYR A 149 -3.70 -10.13 2.81
N LEU A 150 -3.13 -9.25 3.65
CA LEU A 150 -2.48 -9.62 4.90
C LEU A 150 -3.06 -8.74 5.99
N ILE A 151 -3.43 -9.37 7.11
CA ILE A 151 -3.85 -8.66 8.32
C ILE A 151 -2.71 -8.77 9.33
N ILE A 152 -2.27 -7.64 9.86
CA ILE A 152 -1.17 -7.56 10.80
C ILE A 152 -1.72 -7.16 12.16
N ASN A 153 -1.53 -8.03 13.15
CA ASN A 153 -1.93 -7.82 14.55
C ASN A 153 -3.40 -7.41 14.75
N ASN A 154 -4.28 -7.76 13.83
CA ASN A 154 -5.69 -7.30 13.78
C ASN A 154 -5.85 -5.76 13.77
N LEU A 155 -4.78 -5.03 13.43
CA LEU A 155 -4.76 -3.56 13.41
C LEU A 155 -4.63 -2.99 12.00
N PHE A 156 -3.93 -3.68 11.12
CA PHE A 156 -3.67 -3.18 9.77
C PHE A 156 -4.06 -4.22 8.73
N ILE A 157 -4.66 -3.75 7.65
CA ILE A 157 -4.90 -4.55 6.45
C ILE A 157 -4.00 -4.04 5.33
N ILE A 158 -3.33 -4.95 4.66
CA ILE A 158 -2.49 -4.70 3.49
C ILE A 158 -3.12 -5.40 2.31
N CYS A 159 -3.29 -4.71 1.20
CA CYS A 159 -3.68 -5.31 -0.07
C CYS A 159 -2.56 -5.17 -1.11
N LEU A 160 -2.22 -6.27 -1.74
CA LEU A 160 -1.37 -6.33 -2.94
C LEU A 160 -2.28 -6.56 -4.15
N ALA A 161 -2.13 -5.73 -5.20
CA ALA A 161 -2.78 -5.91 -6.49
C ALA A 161 -1.71 -6.15 -7.57
N PHE A 162 -1.89 -7.20 -8.39
CA PHE A 162 -0.94 -7.62 -9.42
C PHE A 162 -1.66 -8.32 -10.56
N LYS A 163 -0.99 -8.50 -11.70
CA LYS A 163 -1.55 -9.22 -12.84
C LYS A 163 -1.30 -10.72 -12.73
N HIS A 164 -0.07 -11.09 -12.39
CA HIS A 164 0.36 -12.49 -12.21
C HIS A 164 1.39 -12.55 -11.09
N CYS A 165 1.20 -13.47 -10.16
CA CYS A 165 2.14 -13.72 -9.07
C CYS A 165 2.20 -15.23 -8.79
N LYS A 166 3.43 -15.76 -8.65
CA LYS A 166 3.67 -17.12 -8.18
C LYS A 166 3.91 -17.12 -6.67
N ASP A 167 4.79 -16.23 -6.23
CA ASP A 167 5.26 -16.21 -4.84
C ASP A 167 5.26 -14.77 -4.28
N ILE A 168 4.78 -14.62 -3.06
CA ILE A 168 4.89 -13.39 -2.28
C ILE A 168 5.82 -13.66 -1.11
N ILE A 169 6.96 -12.96 -1.11
CA ILE A 169 8.01 -13.10 -0.09
C ILE A 169 7.89 -11.91 0.87
N VAL A 170 7.35 -12.16 2.05
CA VAL A 170 7.15 -11.13 3.08
C VAL A 170 8.40 -11.02 3.94
N LYS A 171 8.82 -9.77 4.21
CA LYS A 171 9.96 -9.45 5.08
C LYS A 171 9.61 -8.30 6.01
N PHE A 172 9.76 -8.52 7.29
CA PHE A 172 9.69 -7.49 8.32
C PHE A 172 11.07 -6.85 8.52
N LEU A 173 11.15 -5.50 8.64
CA LEU A 173 12.39 -4.73 8.75
C LEU A 173 12.37 -3.77 9.94
#